data_7a198aefac7af73dd27d42e65ebe5b4a
#
_entry.id   7a198aefac7af73dd27d42e65ebe5b4a
#
_cell.length_a   1.000
_cell.length_b   1.000
_cell.length_c   1.000
_cell.angle_alpha   90.00
_cell.angle_beta   90.00
_cell.angle_gamma   90.00
#
_symmetry.space_group_name_H-M   'P 1'
#
loop_
_entity.id
_entity.type
_entity.pdbx_description
1 polymer ?
#
loop_
_entity_poly.entity_id
_entity_poly.type
_entity_poly.pdbx_seq_one_letter_code
_entity_poly.pdbx_strand_id
1 'polypeptide(L)'
;MRIQALRLNHFRNLTTLDLSSLGEVNVLVGKNAQGKTNILEAIFLAASGESFRVTQDRYLVQRGEIDAQVFMEATTNDGRDKFVQLFWAVDGGTVSKSIKLNALVVPRADLIKTIPVVIFSPEDIDLVRLSSGHRRKFLNLAIARHDAEYRQDLMEYTRIWRQRNQLLLLIKQGREAEEELDVWDNQLAEAGARIVRRRADFVSDIAREVGEHYKTFVPNGNGAELRLKYQPSIGLPNKNEYLEYLRRVRRLDIARVTTTHGIHRDDLMFILNDSDVRYTASRGEFRSAVLALK
;
A
#
# COMPACT_ATOMS: atom_id res chain seq x y z
N MET A 1 3.31 21.09 -5.92
CA MET A 1 3.44 21.37 -4.46
C MET A 1 4.93 21.41 -4.12
N ARG A 2 5.35 22.33 -3.28
CA ARG A 2 6.74 22.50 -2.85
C ARG A 2 6.82 22.55 -1.33
N ILE A 3 7.73 21.79 -0.73
CA ILE A 3 8.00 21.85 0.72
C ILE A 3 8.88 23.08 0.97
N GLN A 4 8.48 23.95 1.91
CA GLN A 4 9.19 25.15 2.28
C GLN A 4 10.08 24.93 3.51
N ALA A 5 9.53 24.21 4.49
CA ALA A 5 10.22 23.93 5.74
C ALA A 5 9.85 22.56 6.31
N LEU A 6 10.79 21.96 7.02
CA LEU A 6 10.60 20.75 7.82
C LEU A 6 11.28 20.94 9.18
N ARG A 7 10.53 20.79 10.27
CA ARG A 7 11.06 20.84 11.63
C ARG A 7 10.72 19.56 12.36
N LEU A 8 11.71 18.98 13.01
CA LEU A 8 11.57 17.72 13.75
C LEU A 8 12.05 17.94 15.19
N ASN A 9 11.34 17.30 16.14
CA ASN A 9 11.72 17.25 17.54
C ASN A 9 11.58 15.83 18.03
N HIS A 10 12.62 15.29 18.70
CA HIS A 10 12.71 13.94 19.25
C HIS A 10 12.22 12.84 18.30
N PHE A 11 12.49 13.00 16.99
CA PHE A 11 12.03 12.08 15.98
C PHE A 11 13.13 11.08 15.59
N ARG A 12 12.92 9.80 15.85
CA ARG A 12 13.89 8.74 15.57
C ARG A 12 15.22 8.96 16.29
N ASN A 13 16.31 9.20 15.54
CA ASN A 13 17.63 9.58 16.08
C ASN A 13 17.92 11.08 15.98
N LEU A 14 16.92 11.88 15.65
CA LEU A 14 17.04 13.32 15.48
C LEU A 14 16.43 14.03 16.69
N THR A 15 17.26 14.63 17.53
CA THR A 15 16.81 15.40 18.69
C THR A 15 16.09 16.66 18.23
N THR A 16 16.74 17.42 17.36
CA THR A 16 16.15 18.58 16.68
C THR A 16 16.68 18.67 15.26
N LEU A 17 15.81 19.08 14.35
CA LEU A 17 16.17 19.43 12.98
C LEU A 17 15.31 20.60 12.52
N ASP A 18 15.94 21.58 11.90
CA ASP A 18 15.24 22.68 11.20
C ASP A 18 15.81 22.78 9.79
N LEU A 19 15.01 22.46 8.80
CA LEU A 19 15.30 22.65 7.39
C LEU A 19 14.35 23.71 6.85
N SER A 20 14.89 24.81 6.37
CA SER A 20 14.14 25.89 5.74
C SER A 20 14.69 26.17 4.35
N SER A 21 13.92 26.87 3.54
CA SER A 21 14.32 27.27 2.18
C SER A 21 14.65 26.09 1.26
N LEU A 22 13.84 25.01 1.34
CA LEU A 22 13.99 23.84 0.49
C LEU A 22 13.69 24.20 -0.98
N GLY A 23 14.54 23.68 -1.89
CA GLY A 23 14.41 23.87 -3.33
C GLY A 23 13.41 22.88 -3.97
N GLU A 24 13.34 22.92 -5.30
CA GLU A 24 12.60 21.91 -6.07
C GLU A 24 13.30 20.55 -6.00
N VAL A 25 14.63 20.56 -6.00
CA VAL A 25 15.47 19.38 -5.83
C VAL A 25 16.37 19.59 -4.62
N ASN A 26 16.35 18.63 -3.69
CA ASN A 26 17.15 18.66 -2.49
C ASN A 26 17.94 17.36 -2.38
N VAL A 27 19.23 17.46 -2.08
CA VAL A 27 20.13 16.31 -1.92
C VAL A 27 20.63 16.24 -0.49
N LEU A 28 20.28 15.16 0.23
CA LEU A 28 20.74 14.91 1.59
C LEU A 28 22.04 14.11 1.56
N VAL A 29 23.16 14.73 1.91
CA VAL A 29 24.49 14.13 1.93
C VAL A 29 24.99 13.97 3.37
N GLY A 30 25.70 12.87 3.65
CA GLY A 30 26.29 12.61 4.96
C GLY A 30 26.59 11.13 5.17
N LYS A 31 27.29 10.82 6.28
CA LYS A 31 27.63 9.45 6.66
C LYS A 31 26.39 8.60 6.94
N ASN A 32 26.54 7.28 6.94
CA ASN A 32 25.45 6.36 7.29
C ASN A 32 25.01 6.59 8.76
N ALA A 33 23.75 6.25 9.05
CA ALA A 33 23.12 6.42 10.36
C ALA A 33 22.92 7.86 10.86
N GLN A 34 23.19 8.90 10.04
CA GLN A 34 23.00 10.30 10.42
C GLN A 34 21.56 10.83 10.29
N GLY A 35 20.61 9.96 10.01
CA GLY A 35 19.19 10.36 9.95
C GLY A 35 18.67 10.76 8.58
N LYS A 36 19.42 10.67 7.48
CA LYS A 36 18.95 11.04 6.12
C LYS A 36 17.63 10.35 5.76
N THR A 37 17.54 9.06 5.97
CA THR A 37 16.30 8.30 5.73
C THR A 37 15.17 8.70 6.69
N ASN A 38 15.51 9.12 7.92
CA ASN A 38 14.52 9.57 8.88
C ASN A 38 13.92 10.93 8.49
N ILE A 39 14.69 11.79 7.80
CA ILE A 39 14.17 13.03 7.20
C ILE A 39 13.13 12.70 6.10
N LEU A 40 13.45 11.76 5.19
CA LEU A 40 12.50 11.31 4.17
C LEU A 40 11.27 10.65 4.80
N GLU A 41 11.46 9.87 5.88
CA GLU A 41 10.36 9.28 6.64
C GLU A 41 9.45 10.34 7.27
N ALA A 42 10.02 11.42 7.81
CA ALA A 42 9.25 12.51 8.39
C ALA A 42 8.42 13.25 7.32
N ILE A 43 8.97 13.51 6.13
CA ILE A 43 8.24 14.09 5.00
C ILE A 43 7.08 13.19 4.59
N PHE A 44 7.34 11.89 4.42
CA PHE A 44 6.31 10.93 4.06
C PHE A 44 5.22 10.81 5.13
N LEU A 45 5.59 10.80 6.41
CA LEU A 45 4.68 10.84 7.55
C LEU A 45 3.80 12.10 7.54
N ALA A 46 4.40 13.28 7.32
CA ALA A 46 3.67 14.54 7.25
C ALA A 46 2.66 14.56 6.10
N ALA A 47 2.93 13.86 5.01
CA ALA A 47 2.02 13.79 3.86
C ALA A 47 0.99 12.65 3.94
N SER A 48 1.34 11.51 4.55
CA SER A 48 0.51 10.29 4.55
C SER A 48 -0.10 9.92 5.90
N GLY A 49 0.44 10.48 6.99
CA GLY A 49 0.07 10.11 8.36
C GLY A 49 0.57 8.75 8.81
N GLU A 50 1.37 8.02 8.01
CA GLU A 50 1.94 6.71 8.36
C GLU A 50 3.40 6.61 7.96
N SER A 51 4.18 5.83 8.71
CA SER A 51 5.53 5.47 8.31
C SER A 51 5.52 4.40 7.22
N PHE A 52 6.45 4.51 6.26
CA PHE A 52 6.70 3.44 5.29
C PHE A 52 7.62 2.33 5.84
N ARG A 53 8.20 2.52 7.05
CA ARG A 53 9.17 1.59 7.66
C ARG A 53 8.63 0.83 8.85
N VAL A 54 7.75 1.44 9.66
CA VAL A 54 7.25 0.84 10.89
C VAL A 54 5.73 0.93 10.98
N THR A 55 5.12 -0.05 11.64
CA THR A 55 3.68 -0.09 11.89
C THR A 55 3.29 0.45 13.27
N GLN A 56 4.26 0.55 14.18
CA GLN A 56 4.02 1.02 15.55
C GLN A 56 4.63 2.41 15.73
N ASP A 57 3.82 3.39 16.03
CA ASP A 57 4.20 4.80 16.19
C ASP A 57 5.21 5.02 17.32
N ARG A 58 5.29 4.12 18.31
CA ARG A 58 6.30 4.18 19.38
C ARG A 58 7.73 4.29 18.86
N TYR A 59 8.03 3.61 17.76
CA TYR A 59 9.36 3.64 17.17
C TYR A 59 9.70 4.94 16.43
N LEU A 60 8.76 5.85 16.31
CA LEU A 60 8.98 7.19 15.74
C LEU A 60 9.52 8.16 16.78
N VAL A 61 9.18 7.95 18.05
CA VAL A 61 9.68 8.75 19.17
C VAL A 61 11.12 8.34 19.48
N GLN A 62 11.99 9.33 19.70
CA GLN A 62 13.39 9.11 20.06
C GLN A 62 13.49 8.31 21.36
N ARG A 63 14.45 7.40 21.42
CA ARG A 63 14.63 6.55 22.59
C ARG A 63 14.99 7.40 23.82
N GLY A 64 14.21 7.24 24.89
CA GLY A 64 14.36 8.00 26.14
C GLY A 64 13.45 9.21 26.23
N GLU A 65 12.83 9.62 25.13
CA GLU A 65 11.89 10.74 25.10
C GLU A 65 10.44 10.28 25.23
N ILE A 66 9.60 11.18 25.72
CA ILE A 66 8.18 10.94 25.97
C ILE A 66 7.29 11.55 24.87
N ASP A 67 7.85 12.31 23.95
CA ASP A 67 7.13 12.92 22.84
C ASP A 67 7.99 12.98 21.57
N ALA A 68 7.33 13.23 20.42
CA ALA A 68 7.99 13.59 19.18
C ALA A 68 7.08 14.51 18.35
N GLN A 69 7.70 15.36 17.53
CA GLN A 69 6.98 16.25 16.64
C GLN A 69 7.56 16.24 15.23
N VAL A 70 6.67 16.31 14.25
CA VAL A 70 7.00 16.60 12.85
C VAL A 70 6.15 17.78 12.41
N PHE A 71 6.78 18.85 12.00
CA PHE A 71 6.13 20.00 11.38
C PHE A 71 6.63 20.16 9.96
N MET A 72 5.71 20.29 9.01
CA MET A 72 6.00 20.52 7.60
C MET A 72 5.16 21.68 7.07
N GLU A 73 5.85 22.58 6.40
CA GLU A 73 5.25 23.68 5.64
C GLU A 73 5.42 23.42 4.15
N ALA A 74 4.33 23.48 3.40
CA ALA A 74 4.35 23.26 1.96
C ALA A 74 3.40 24.23 1.26
N THR A 75 3.75 24.65 0.05
CA THR A 75 2.91 25.49 -0.80
C THR A 75 2.43 24.70 -2.00
N THR A 76 1.12 24.75 -2.26
CA THR A 76 0.50 24.11 -3.42
C THR A 76 0.82 24.87 -4.71
N ASN A 77 0.58 24.26 -5.88
CA ASN A 77 0.84 24.90 -7.17
C ASN A 77 -0.02 26.15 -7.40
N ASP A 78 -1.16 26.26 -6.74
CA ASP A 78 -2.05 27.43 -6.74
C ASP A 78 -1.71 28.47 -5.65
N GLY A 79 -0.54 28.35 -5.01
CA GLY A 79 0.00 29.32 -4.05
C GLY A 79 -0.59 29.25 -2.65
N ARG A 80 -1.36 28.23 -2.30
CA ARG A 80 -1.92 28.07 -0.95
C ARG A 80 -0.97 27.32 -0.03
N ASP A 81 -0.73 27.88 1.16
CA ASP A 81 0.11 27.25 2.17
C ASP A 81 -0.62 26.15 2.92
N LYS A 82 0.10 25.08 3.24
CA LYS A 82 -0.33 23.94 4.02
C LYS A 82 0.65 23.73 5.17
N PHE A 83 0.12 23.77 6.39
CA PHE A 83 0.88 23.54 7.61
C PHE A 83 0.42 22.21 8.20
N VAL A 84 1.32 21.23 8.21
CA VAL A 84 1.06 19.91 8.80
C VAL A 84 1.85 19.78 10.08
N GLN A 85 1.19 19.35 11.14
CA GLN A 85 1.81 19.01 12.41
C GLN A 85 1.37 17.61 12.84
N LEU A 86 2.34 16.75 13.08
CA LEU A 86 2.17 15.46 13.73
C LEU A 86 2.81 15.54 15.10
N PHE A 87 2.09 15.05 16.10
CA PHE A 87 2.55 14.98 17.48
C PHE A 87 2.29 13.59 18.02
N TRP A 88 3.27 13.03 18.69
CA TRP A 88 3.16 11.78 19.45
C TRP A 88 3.48 12.04 20.91
N ALA A 89 2.70 11.47 21.81
CA ALA A 89 3.00 11.42 23.24
C ALA A 89 2.99 9.98 23.72
N VAL A 90 3.97 9.61 24.53
CA VAL A 90 4.13 8.28 25.13
C VAL A 90 3.82 8.38 26.61
N ASP A 91 2.80 7.67 27.05
CA ASP A 91 2.40 7.60 28.46
C ASP A 91 2.15 6.13 28.85
N GLY A 92 2.83 5.63 29.88
CA GLY A 92 2.66 4.28 30.41
C GLY A 92 2.78 3.16 29.37
N GLY A 93 3.52 3.38 28.26
CA GLY A 93 3.65 2.44 27.15
C GLY A 93 2.58 2.59 26.06
N THR A 94 1.59 3.42 26.27
CA THR A 94 0.60 3.82 25.25
C THR A 94 1.12 5.01 24.45
N VAL A 95 0.85 5.02 23.16
CA VAL A 95 1.22 6.14 22.27
C VAL A 95 -0.06 6.78 21.74
N SER A 96 -0.23 8.06 22.05
CA SER A 96 -1.25 8.89 21.42
C SER A 96 -0.66 9.65 20.24
N LYS A 97 -1.46 9.88 19.21
CA LYS A 97 -1.09 10.61 18.01
C LYS A 97 -2.11 11.65 17.66
N SER A 98 -1.64 12.85 17.37
CA SER A 98 -2.47 13.95 16.85
C SER A 98 -1.96 14.38 15.48
N ILE A 99 -2.88 14.59 14.54
CA ILE A 99 -2.62 15.11 13.19
C ILE A 99 -3.36 16.44 13.05
N LYS A 100 -2.64 17.50 12.72
CA LYS A 100 -3.24 18.81 12.42
C LYS A 100 -2.87 19.24 11.01
N LEU A 101 -3.83 19.77 10.29
CA LEU A 101 -3.69 20.46 9.01
C LEU A 101 -4.23 21.88 9.15
N ASN A 102 -3.39 22.89 8.92
CA ASN A 102 -3.72 24.29 9.12
C ASN A 102 -4.33 24.56 10.51
N ALA A 103 -3.67 24.03 11.56
CA ALA A 103 -4.05 24.11 12.97
C ALA A 103 -5.33 23.31 13.37
N LEU A 104 -6.08 22.75 12.43
CA LEU A 104 -7.26 21.93 12.72
C LEU A 104 -6.89 20.46 12.84
N VAL A 105 -7.43 19.77 13.84
CA VAL A 105 -7.28 18.32 13.97
C VAL A 105 -8.07 17.66 12.83
N VAL A 106 -7.41 16.80 12.08
CA VAL A 106 -8.00 16.13 10.92
C VAL A 106 -7.76 14.62 10.98
N PRO A 107 -8.67 13.81 10.42
CA PRO A 107 -8.40 12.41 10.20
C PRO A 107 -7.31 12.22 9.15
N ARG A 108 -6.59 11.12 9.26
CA ARG A 108 -5.53 10.76 8.31
C ARG A 108 -5.97 10.79 6.83
N ALA A 109 -7.21 10.40 6.56
CA ALA A 109 -7.76 10.36 5.20
C ALA A 109 -7.74 11.72 4.50
N ASP A 110 -7.93 12.81 5.25
CA ASP A 110 -7.91 14.17 4.70
C ASP A 110 -6.48 14.65 4.40
N LEU A 111 -5.51 14.19 5.19
CA LEU A 111 -4.10 14.49 4.93
C LEU A 111 -3.63 13.89 3.60
N ILE A 112 -3.94 12.62 3.37
CA ILE A 112 -3.58 11.89 2.13
C ILE A 112 -4.16 12.57 0.88
N LYS A 113 -5.39 13.10 0.98
CA LYS A 113 -6.05 13.82 -0.13
C LYS A 113 -5.41 15.18 -0.42
N THR A 114 -4.82 15.78 0.61
CA THR A 114 -4.33 17.17 0.53
C THR A 114 -2.88 17.24 0.04
N ILE A 115 -2.04 16.26 0.43
CA ILE A 115 -0.59 16.29 0.15
C ILE A 115 -0.21 15.01 -0.59
N PRO A 116 -0.19 15.05 -1.93
CA PRO A 116 0.27 13.92 -2.72
C PRO A 116 1.76 13.68 -2.47
N VAL A 117 2.11 12.45 -2.15
CA VAL A 117 3.49 12.03 -1.89
C VAL A 117 3.75 10.67 -2.50
N VAL A 118 4.89 10.54 -3.14
CA VAL A 118 5.45 9.27 -3.58
C VAL A 118 6.80 9.08 -2.93
N ILE A 119 7.06 7.88 -2.43
CA ILE A 119 8.36 7.51 -1.92
C ILE A 119 8.88 6.31 -2.69
N PHE A 120 10.17 6.34 -3.00
CA PHE A 120 10.90 5.20 -3.53
C PHE A 120 12.02 4.85 -2.55
N SER A 121 12.04 3.63 -2.09
CA SER A 121 13.03 3.10 -1.16
C SER A 121 13.68 1.82 -1.71
N PRO A 122 14.85 1.42 -1.22
CA PRO A 122 15.48 0.16 -1.64
C PRO A 122 14.59 -1.07 -1.42
N GLU A 123 13.71 -1.03 -0.40
CA GLU A 123 12.77 -2.10 -0.06
C GLU A 123 11.62 -2.20 -1.08
N ASP A 124 11.36 -1.16 -1.85
CA ASP A 124 10.30 -1.18 -2.86
C ASP A 124 10.58 -2.18 -3.99
N ILE A 125 11.83 -2.59 -4.19
CA ILE A 125 12.20 -3.68 -5.11
C ILE A 125 11.50 -4.98 -4.71
N ASP A 126 11.22 -5.15 -3.44
CA ASP A 126 10.49 -6.30 -2.90
C ASP A 126 9.06 -6.40 -3.43
N LEU A 127 8.49 -5.30 -3.91
CA LEU A 127 7.19 -5.31 -4.59
C LEU A 127 7.20 -6.26 -5.80
N VAL A 128 8.27 -6.23 -6.58
CA VAL A 128 8.40 -7.10 -7.76
C VAL A 128 9.02 -8.45 -7.39
N ARG A 129 10.03 -8.46 -6.53
CA ARG A 129 10.85 -9.64 -6.23
C ARG A 129 10.18 -10.64 -5.28
N LEU A 130 9.44 -10.14 -4.27
CA LEU A 130 8.83 -10.99 -3.25
C LEU A 130 7.46 -11.56 -3.66
N SER A 131 6.75 -12.08 -2.69
CA SER A 131 5.48 -12.77 -2.87
C SER A 131 4.36 -11.87 -3.41
N SER A 132 3.36 -12.49 -4.00
CA SER A 132 2.12 -11.82 -4.44
C SER A 132 1.42 -11.03 -3.32
N GLY A 133 1.69 -11.33 -2.05
CA GLY A 133 1.17 -10.59 -0.90
C GLY A 133 1.57 -9.11 -0.91
N HIS A 134 2.83 -8.80 -1.25
CA HIS A 134 3.32 -7.42 -1.35
C HIS A 134 2.64 -6.67 -2.50
N ARG A 135 2.47 -7.31 -3.65
CA ARG A 135 1.80 -6.74 -4.82
C ARG A 135 0.31 -6.51 -4.59
N ARG A 136 -0.37 -7.44 -3.90
CA ARG A 136 -1.77 -7.23 -3.47
C ARG A 136 -1.89 -6.07 -2.48
N LYS A 137 -0.97 -5.96 -1.52
CA LYS A 137 -0.95 -4.83 -0.58
C LYS A 137 -0.81 -3.51 -1.32
N PHE A 138 0.10 -3.45 -2.31
CA PHE A 138 0.25 -2.27 -3.18
C PHE A 138 -1.06 -1.94 -3.91
N LEU A 139 -1.67 -2.89 -4.63
CA LEU A 139 -2.94 -2.69 -5.34
C LEU A 139 -4.04 -2.19 -4.40
N ASN A 140 -4.18 -2.83 -3.24
CA ASN A 140 -5.19 -2.45 -2.26
C ASN A 140 -4.99 -1.00 -1.79
N LEU A 141 -3.75 -0.60 -1.50
CA LEU A 141 -3.46 0.76 -1.05
C LEU A 141 -3.65 1.78 -2.16
N ALA A 142 -3.21 1.47 -3.39
CA ALA A 142 -3.31 2.36 -4.52
C ALA A 142 -4.78 2.66 -4.87
N ILE A 143 -5.61 1.63 -4.99
CA ILE A 143 -7.04 1.78 -5.31
C ILE A 143 -7.80 2.42 -4.14
N ALA A 144 -7.60 1.94 -2.92
CA ALA A 144 -8.33 2.42 -1.73
C ALA A 144 -8.07 3.90 -1.38
N ARG A 145 -6.99 4.50 -1.90
CA ARG A 145 -6.72 5.94 -1.74
C ARG A 145 -7.76 6.82 -2.45
N HIS A 146 -8.24 6.36 -3.60
CA HIS A 146 -9.12 7.15 -4.48
C HIS A 146 -10.55 6.60 -4.55
N ASP A 147 -10.75 5.33 -4.15
CA ASP A 147 -12.03 4.64 -4.20
C ASP A 147 -12.49 4.21 -2.80
N ALA A 148 -13.47 4.95 -2.25
CA ALA A 148 -14.02 4.67 -0.93
C ALA A 148 -14.87 3.38 -0.90
N GLU A 149 -15.57 3.06 -2.00
CA GLU A 149 -16.37 1.85 -2.13
C GLU A 149 -15.46 0.61 -2.21
N TYR A 150 -14.36 0.68 -2.98
CA TYR A 150 -13.36 -0.39 -2.99
C TYR A 150 -12.83 -0.68 -1.58
N ARG A 151 -12.56 0.36 -0.80
CA ARG A 151 -12.11 0.21 0.59
C ARG A 151 -13.15 -0.51 1.44
N GLN A 152 -14.41 -0.16 1.29
CA GLN A 152 -15.52 -0.80 2.00
C GLN A 152 -15.67 -2.26 1.58
N ASP A 153 -15.69 -2.54 0.28
CA ASP A 153 -15.74 -3.90 -0.28
C ASP A 153 -14.58 -4.77 0.24
N LEU A 154 -13.37 -4.20 0.32
CA LEU A 154 -12.19 -4.92 0.82
C LEU A 154 -12.31 -5.28 2.31
N MET A 155 -12.85 -4.38 3.13
CA MET A 155 -13.11 -4.65 4.55
C MET A 155 -14.19 -5.71 4.71
N GLU A 156 -15.29 -5.60 3.96
CA GLU A 156 -16.38 -6.57 3.95
C GLU A 156 -15.89 -7.97 3.53
N TYR A 157 -15.21 -8.05 2.38
CA TYR A 157 -14.61 -9.29 1.90
C TYR A 157 -13.70 -9.95 2.96
N THR A 158 -12.85 -9.15 3.60
CA THR A 158 -11.90 -9.65 4.59
C THR A 158 -12.63 -10.23 5.82
N ARG A 159 -13.72 -9.60 6.25
CA ARG A 159 -14.58 -10.09 7.34
C ARG A 159 -15.23 -11.41 6.96
N ILE A 160 -15.88 -11.46 5.79
CA ILE A 160 -16.57 -12.64 5.27
C ILE A 160 -15.59 -13.82 5.09
N TRP A 161 -14.44 -13.56 4.48
CA TRP A 161 -13.39 -14.56 4.27
C TRP A 161 -12.91 -15.20 5.57
N ARG A 162 -12.75 -14.40 6.63
CA ARG A 162 -12.35 -14.93 7.96
C ARG A 162 -13.44 -15.80 8.55
N GLN A 163 -14.71 -15.40 8.49
CA GLN A 163 -15.84 -16.16 8.99
C GLN A 163 -16.00 -17.49 8.23
N ARG A 164 -15.92 -17.43 6.89
CA ARG A 164 -15.93 -18.62 6.06
C ARG A 164 -14.81 -19.60 6.43
N ASN A 165 -13.58 -19.12 6.62
CA ASN A 165 -12.47 -19.99 7.02
C ASN A 165 -12.68 -20.61 8.42
N GLN A 166 -13.30 -19.90 9.34
CA GLN A 166 -13.69 -20.42 10.63
C GLN A 166 -14.73 -21.54 10.48
N LEU A 167 -15.74 -21.35 9.63
CA LEU A 167 -16.76 -22.36 9.35
C LEU A 167 -16.17 -23.60 8.67
N LEU A 168 -15.22 -23.44 7.73
CA LEU A 168 -14.50 -24.57 7.12
C LEU A 168 -13.81 -25.46 8.18
N LEU A 169 -13.27 -24.85 9.24
CA LEU A 169 -12.69 -25.60 10.35
C LEU A 169 -13.75 -26.40 11.12
N LEU A 170 -14.89 -25.78 11.43
CA LEU A 170 -15.98 -26.44 12.17
C LEU A 170 -16.59 -27.60 11.36
N ILE A 171 -16.79 -27.41 10.05
CA ILE A 171 -17.26 -28.47 9.15
C ILE A 171 -16.27 -29.63 9.11
N LYS A 172 -14.99 -29.37 8.97
CA LYS A 172 -13.96 -30.42 8.99
C LYS A 172 -13.92 -31.21 10.29
N GLN A 173 -14.31 -30.57 11.41
CA GLN A 173 -14.46 -31.24 12.73
C GLN A 173 -15.79 -31.96 12.91
N GLY A 174 -16.69 -31.94 11.93
CA GLY A 174 -18.01 -32.49 12.01
C GLY A 174 -18.98 -31.76 12.97
N ARG A 175 -18.68 -30.47 13.24
CA ARG A 175 -19.44 -29.62 14.19
C ARG A 175 -20.47 -28.74 13.50
N GLU A 176 -20.36 -28.56 12.21
CA GLU A 176 -21.27 -27.79 11.36
C GLU A 176 -21.49 -28.48 10.03
N ALA A 177 -22.59 -28.15 9.35
CA ALA A 177 -22.96 -28.71 8.06
C ALA A 177 -22.36 -27.91 6.90
N GLU A 178 -22.11 -28.57 5.76
CA GLU A 178 -21.54 -27.95 4.58
C GLU A 178 -22.46 -26.89 3.97
N GLU A 179 -23.76 -27.05 4.11
CA GLU A 179 -24.80 -26.14 3.62
C GLU A 179 -24.69 -24.73 4.22
N GLU A 180 -24.16 -24.63 5.44
CA GLU A 180 -23.93 -23.34 6.11
C GLU A 180 -22.96 -22.43 5.33
N LEU A 181 -22.15 -23.00 4.43
CA LEU A 181 -21.29 -22.24 3.55
C LEU A 181 -22.05 -21.42 2.50
N ASP A 182 -23.28 -21.77 2.17
CA ASP A 182 -24.02 -21.10 1.09
C ASP A 182 -24.20 -19.60 1.31
N VAL A 183 -24.45 -19.19 2.54
CA VAL A 183 -24.58 -17.77 2.91
C VAL A 183 -23.26 -17.04 2.74
N TRP A 184 -22.17 -17.63 3.24
CA TRP A 184 -20.84 -17.03 3.18
C TRP A 184 -20.27 -17.03 1.76
N ASP A 185 -20.49 -18.09 0.98
CA ASP A 185 -20.09 -18.18 -0.42
C ASP A 185 -20.77 -17.10 -1.26
N ASN A 186 -22.09 -16.88 -1.04
CA ASN A 186 -22.85 -15.85 -1.76
C ASN A 186 -22.31 -14.43 -1.47
N GLN A 187 -22.10 -14.10 -0.19
CA GLN A 187 -21.54 -12.81 0.21
C GLN A 187 -20.11 -12.63 -0.29
N LEU A 188 -19.28 -13.67 -0.19
CA LEU A 188 -17.89 -13.64 -0.65
C LEU A 188 -17.80 -13.45 -2.16
N ALA A 189 -18.68 -14.12 -2.92
CA ALA A 189 -18.73 -13.99 -4.37
C ALA A 189 -19.14 -12.58 -4.81
N GLU A 190 -20.11 -11.99 -4.11
CA GLU A 190 -20.55 -10.63 -4.42
C GLU A 190 -19.48 -9.59 -4.20
N ALA A 191 -18.87 -9.55 -3.01
CA ALA A 191 -17.78 -8.63 -2.71
C ALA A 191 -16.54 -8.92 -3.56
N GLY A 192 -16.21 -10.21 -3.76
CA GLY A 192 -15.06 -10.65 -4.56
C GLY A 192 -15.15 -10.23 -6.01
N ALA A 193 -16.30 -10.40 -6.66
CA ALA A 193 -16.49 -10.01 -8.05
C ALA A 193 -16.31 -8.49 -8.26
N ARG A 194 -16.86 -7.66 -7.35
CA ARG A 194 -16.65 -6.20 -7.41
C ARG A 194 -15.18 -5.82 -7.29
N ILE A 195 -14.47 -6.42 -6.35
CA ILE A 195 -13.04 -6.14 -6.13
C ILE A 195 -12.18 -6.58 -7.33
N VAL A 196 -12.42 -7.79 -7.87
CA VAL A 196 -11.68 -8.29 -9.05
C VAL A 196 -11.83 -7.34 -10.22
N ARG A 197 -13.05 -6.88 -10.50
CA ARG A 197 -13.31 -5.96 -11.61
C ARG A 197 -12.57 -4.64 -11.42
N ARG A 198 -12.67 -4.02 -10.25
CA ARG A 198 -11.98 -2.75 -9.98
C ARG A 198 -10.45 -2.86 -10.04
N ARG A 199 -9.89 -4.00 -9.62
CA ARG A 199 -8.46 -4.26 -9.78
C ARG A 199 -8.06 -4.39 -11.24
N ALA A 200 -8.87 -5.09 -12.05
CA ALA A 200 -8.62 -5.23 -13.48
C ALA A 200 -8.68 -3.88 -14.20
N ASP A 201 -9.72 -3.10 -13.93
CA ASP A 201 -9.90 -1.76 -14.50
C ASP A 201 -8.71 -0.85 -14.12
N PHE A 202 -8.36 -0.79 -12.83
CA PHE A 202 -7.22 0.00 -12.35
C PHE A 202 -5.90 -0.39 -13.03
N VAL A 203 -5.60 -1.68 -13.13
CA VAL A 203 -4.36 -2.13 -13.78
C VAL A 203 -4.38 -1.82 -15.26
N SER A 204 -5.51 -1.95 -15.93
CA SER A 204 -5.67 -1.55 -17.34
C SER A 204 -5.41 -0.06 -17.55
N ASP A 205 -5.94 0.78 -16.65
CA ASP A 205 -5.81 2.24 -16.75
C ASP A 205 -4.35 2.69 -16.62
N ILE A 206 -3.60 2.11 -15.67
CA ILE A 206 -2.21 2.51 -15.43
C ILE A 206 -1.19 1.80 -16.34
N ALA A 207 -1.55 0.68 -16.98
CA ALA A 207 -0.59 -0.17 -17.70
C ALA A 207 0.18 0.56 -18.79
N ARG A 208 -0.50 1.44 -19.56
CA ARG A 208 0.13 2.22 -20.63
C ARG A 208 1.14 3.21 -20.06
N GLU A 209 0.75 3.97 -19.04
CA GLU A 209 1.60 5.00 -18.44
C GLU A 209 2.85 4.37 -17.81
N VAL A 210 2.69 3.26 -17.12
CA VAL A 210 3.82 2.50 -16.55
C VAL A 210 4.79 2.05 -17.64
N GLY A 211 4.29 1.56 -18.78
CA GLY A 211 5.13 1.19 -19.91
C GLY A 211 5.89 2.37 -20.51
N GLU A 212 5.23 3.52 -20.66
CA GLU A 212 5.84 4.77 -21.15
C GLU A 212 6.91 5.30 -20.17
N HIS A 213 6.61 5.34 -18.88
CA HIS A 213 7.59 5.75 -17.86
C HIS A 213 8.79 4.82 -17.81
N TYR A 214 8.58 3.50 -17.94
CA TYR A 214 9.70 2.56 -17.99
C TYR A 214 10.68 2.88 -19.12
N LYS A 215 10.19 3.24 -20.30
CA LYS A 215 11.03 3.62 -21.45
C LYS A 215 11.87 4.87 -21.17
N THR A 216 11.35 5.82 -20.36
CA THR A 216 12.13 7.03 -20.00
C THR A 216 13.27 6.72 -19.03
N PHE A 217 13.13 5.70 -18.18
CA PHE A 217 14.17 5.29 -17.23
C PHE A 217 15.22 4.34 -17.86
N VAL A 218 14.90 3.72 -18.99
CA VAL A 218 15.77 2.77 -19.68
C VAL A 218 15.90 3.17 -21.16
N PRO A 219 16.43 4.36 -21.49
CA PRO A 219 16.40 4.91 -22.85
C PRO A 219 17.19 4.08 -23.87
N ASN A 220 18.18 3.27 -23.43
CA ASN A 220 19.00 2.39 -24.28
C ASN A 220 18.58 0.92 -24.19
N GLY A 221 17.38 0.64 -23.67
CA GLY A 221 16.90 -0.71 -23.36
C GLY A 221 16.44 -1.53 -24.56
N ASN A 222 17.06 -1.40 -25.75
CA ASN A 222 16.83 -2.24 -26.95
C ASN A 222 15.33 -2.51 -27.24
N GLY A 223 14.46 -1.51 -27.05
CA GLY A 223 13.02 -1.65 -27.26
C GLY A 223 12.31 -2.44 -26.16
N ALA A 224 12.91 -2.55 -24.97
CA ALA A 224 12.31 -3.24 -23.83
C ALA A 224 10.95 -2.66 -23.45
N GLU A 225 9.93 -3.51 -23.44
CA GLU A 225 8.55 -3.16 -23.12
C GLU A 225 8.15 -3.76 -21.80
N LEU A 226 7.86 -2.90 -20.81
CA LEU A 226 7.27 -3.30 -19.54
C LEU A 226 5.74 -3.28 -19.64
N ARG A 227 5.11 -4.41 -19.33
CA ARG A 227 3.66 -4.55 -19.27
C ARG A 227 3.22 -5.00 -17.88
N LEU A 228 2.15 -4.42 -17.38
CA LEU A 228 1.47 -4.89 -16.18
C LEU A 228 0.33 -5.84 -16.58
N LYS A 229 0.18 -6.94 -15.83
CA LYS A 229 -0.92 -7.88 -16.01
C LYS A 229 -1.52 -8.23 -14.66
N TYR A 230 -2.80 -7.94 -14.48
CA TYR A 230 -3.55 -8.46 -13.33
C TYR A 230 -3.89 -9.93 -13.58
N GLN A 231 -3.59 -10.77 -12.59
CA GLN A 231 -3.85 -12.20 -12.65
C GLN A 231 -4.79 -12.59 -11.50
N PRO A 232 -6.10 -12.56 -11.73
CA PRO A 232 -7.07 -13.02 -10.75
C PRO A 232 -7.04 -14.55 -10.61
N SER A 233 -7.24 -15.06 -9.41
CA SER A 233 -7.20 -16.49 -9.12
C SER A 233 -8.42 -17.26 -9.63
N ILE A 234 -9.51 -16.54 -9.91
CA ILE A 234 -10.78 -17.11 -10.42
C ILE A 234 -11.10 -16.65 -11.86
N GLY A 235 -10.27 -15.78 -12.44
CA GLY A 235 -10.59 -15.09 -13.69
C GLY A 235 -11.29 -13.76 -13.42
N LEU A 236 -12.05 -13.25 -14.39
CA LEU A 236 -12.85 -12.02 -14.28
C LEU A 236 -14.34 -12.37 -14.18
N PRO A 237 -14.79 -12.97 -13.08
CA PRO A 237 -16.12 -13.50 -12.95
C PRO A 237 -17.14 -12.41 -12.61
N ASN A 238 -18.39 -12.59 -13.06
CA ASN A 238 -19.52 -11.98 -12.40
C ASN A 238 -19.81 -12.72 -11.07
N LYS A 239 -20.79 -12.21 -10.29
CA LYS A 239 -21.17 -12.82 -8.99
C LYS A 239 -21.50 -14.31 -9.10
N ASN A 240 -22.29 -14.70 -10.10
CA ASN A 240 -22.76 -16.08 -10.25
C ASN A 240 -21.62 -17.03 -10.61
N GLU A 241 -20.76 -16.65 -11.54
CA GLU A 241 -19.57 -17.41 -11.91
C GLU A 241 -18.60 -17.57 -10.74
N TYR A 242 -18.45 -16.52 -9.92
CA TYR A 242 -17.64 -16.58 -8.72
C TYR A 242 -18.23 -17.57 -7.70
N LEU A 243 -19.55 -17.50 -7.48
CA LEU A 243 -20.28 -18.40 -6.57
C LEU A 243 -20.17 -19.87 -7.02
N GLU A 244 -20.38 -20.14 -8.31
CA GLU A 244 -20.22 -21.49 -8.88
C GLU A 244 -18.80 -22.00 -8.69
N TYR A 245 -17.80 -21.14 -8.88
CA TYR A 245 -16.42 -21.49 -8.64
C TYR A 245 -16.16 -21.88 -7.18
N LEU A 246 -16.65 -21.11 -6.21
CA LEU A 246 -16.52 -21.42 -4.79
C LEU A 246 -17.16 -22.76 -4.45
N ARG A 247 -18.37 -23.01 -4.96
CA ARG A 247 -19.07 -24.30 -4.77
C ARG A 247 -18.26 -25.48 -5.33
N ARG A 248 -17.70 -25.32 -6.51
CA ARG A 248 -16.86 -26.35 -7.16
C ARG A 248 -15.64 -26.73 -6.34
N VAL A 249 -14.98 -25.75 -5.69
CA VAL A 249 -13.77 -25.99 -4.90
C VAL A 249 -14.02 -26.24 -3.42
N ARG A 250 -15.29 -26.27 -2.97
CA ARG A 250 -15.71 -26.36 -1.56
C ARG A 250 -15.05 -27.55 -0.84
N ARG A 251 -15.07 -28.74 -1.44
CA ARG A 251 -14.42 -29.93 -0.86
C ARG A 251 -12.92 -29.75 -0.62
N LEU A 252 -12.24 -29.06 -1.54
CA LEU A 252 -10.82 -28.73 -1.39
C LEU A 252 -10.61 -27.72 -0.26
N ASP A 253 -11.47 -26.71 -0.16
CA ASP A 253 -11.43 -25.71 0.90
C ASP A 253 -11.63 -26.34 2.28
N ILE A 254 -12.61 -27.25 2.43
CA ILE A 254 -12.85 -27.98 3.66
C ILE A 254 -11.63 -28.85 4.02
N ALA A 255 -11.09 -29.59 3.05
CA ALA A 255 -9.92 -30.45 3.28
C ALA A 255 -8.71 -29.63 3.77
N ARG A 256 -8.48 -28.44 3.22
CA ARG A 256 -7.37 -27.53 3.55
C ARG A 256 -7.67 -26.56 4.68
N VAL A 257 -8.91 -26.48 5.15
CA VAL A 257 -9.38 -25.50 6.16
C VAL A 257 -9.06 -24.07 5.76
N THR A 258 -9.20 -23.76 4.48
CA THR A 258 -8.93 -22.42 3.97
C THR A 258 -9.61 -22.20 2.63
N THR A 259 -10.05 -20.99 2.38
CA THR A 259 -10.50 -20.57 1.05
C THR A 259 -9.30 -20.55 0.11
N THR A 260 -9.27 -21.46 -0.85
CA THR A 260 -8.10 -21.70 -1.72
C THR A 260 -8.02 -20.72 -2.89
N HIS A 261 -9.12 -20.08 -3.27
CA HIS A 261 -9.22 -19.16 -4.39
C HIS A 261 -9.98 -17.90 -3.98
N GLY A 262 -9.70 -16.79 -4.64
CA GLY A 262 -10.31 -15.47 -4.39
C GLY A 262 -9.30 -14.35 -4.39
N ILE A 263 -9.73 -13.13 -4.14
CA ILE A 263 -8.89 -11.92 -4.25
C ILE A 263 -7.62 -11.94 -3.38
N HIS A 264 -7.61 -12.75 -2.33
CA HIS A 264 -6.45 -12.97 -1.45
C HIS A 264 -5.38 -13.89 -2.07
N ARG A 265 -5.64 -14.45 -3.27
CA ARG A 265 -4.73 -15.28 -4.08
C ARG A 265 -4.34 -14.65 -5.41
N ASP A 266 -4.94 -13.51 -5.75
CA ASP A 266 -4.60 -12.80 -6.98
C ASP A 266 -3.16 -12.32 -7.01
N ASP A 267 -2.68 -11.98 -8.21
CA ASP A 267 -1.35 -11.41 -8.41
C ASP A 267 -1.37 -10.22 -9.38
N LEU A 268 -0.35 -9.37 -9.26
CA LEU A 268 0.00 -8.34 -10.23
C LEU A 268 1.35 -8.73 -10.83
N MET A 269 1.38 -9.06 -12.10
CA MET A 269 2.58 -9.48 -12.80
C MET A 269 3.21 -8.31 -13.55
N PHE A 270 4.52 -8.30 -13.54
CA PHE A 270 5.38 -7.41 -14.32
C PHE A 270 6.02 -8.23 -15.42
N ILE A 271 5.70 -7.95 -16.66
CA ILE A 271 6.17 -8.67 -17.84
C ILE A 271 7.10 -7.76 -18.63
N LEU A 272 8.34 -8.17 -18.78
CA LEU A 272 9.36 -7.49 -19.57
C LEU A 272 9.75 -8.36 -20.76
N ASN A 273 9.54 -7.88 -21.97
CA ASN A 273 9.83 -8.65 -23.20
C ASN A 273 9.27 -10.07 -23.16
N ASP A 274 7.96 -10.18 -22.84
CA ASP A 274 7.20 -11.45 -22.73
C ASP A 274 7.63 -12.39 -21.59
N SER A 275 8.57 -11.97 -20.75
CA SER A 275 9.04 -12.75 -19.61
C SER A 275 8.68 -12.11 -18.28
N ASP A 276 8.40 -12.92 -17.28
CA ASP A 276 8.14 -12.43 -15.93
C ASP A 276 9.42 -11.82 -15.34
N VAL A 277 9.34 -10.56 -14.98
CA VAL A 277 10.44 -9.77 -14.41
C VAL A 277 11.12 -10.48 -13.23
N ARG A 278 10.36 -11.22 -12.42
CA ARG A 278 10.87 -11.94 -11.23
C ARG A 278 12.00 -12.90 -11.54
N TYR A 279 12.01 -13.49 -12.74
CA TYR A 279 12.93 -14.55 -13.11
C TYR A 279 14.02 -14.10 -14.08
N THR A 280 13.81 -13.02 -14.80
CA THR A 280 14.66 -12.64 -15.92
C THR A 280 15.35 -11.29 -15.74
N ALA A 281 14.81 -10.39 -14.91
CA ALA A 281 15.31 -9.03 -14.82
C ALA A 281 16.55 -8.90 -13.93
N SER A 282 17.42 -7.99 -14.31
CA SER A 282 18.53 -7.50 -13.49
C SER A 282 18.05 -6.62 -12.36
N ARG A 283 18.91 -6.34 -11.37
CA ARG A 283 18.59 -5.40 -10.27
C ARG A 283 18.25 -3.99 -10.77
N GLY A 284 18.86 -3.55 -11.86
CA GLY A 284 18.57 -2.26 -12.48
C GLY A 284 17.16 -2.22 -13.05
N GLU A 285 16.81 -3.25 -13.83
CA GLU A 285 15.46 -3.39 -14.41
C GLU A 285 14.37 -3.50 -13.36
N PHE A 286 14.61 -4.21 -12.25
CA PHE A 286 13.70 -4.22 -11.09
C PHE A 286 13.42 -2.80 -10.56
N ARG A 287 14.50 -2.01 -10.36
CA ARG A 287 14.36 -0.63 -9.87
C ARG A 287 13.58 0.23 -10.84
N SER A 288 13.90 0.15 -12.13
CA SER A 288 13.20 0.91 -13.16
C SER A 288 11.73 0.52 -13.27
N ALA A 289 11.39 -0.78 -13.16
CA ALA A 289 10.01 -1.25 -13.19
C ALA A 289 9.19 -0.75 -11.99
N VAL A 290 9.77 -0.77 -10.79
CA VAL A 290 9.11 -0.23 -9.59
C VAL A 290 8.98 1.29 -9.66
N LEU A 291 10.00 1.98 -10.14
CA LEU A 291 9.98 3.44 -10.29
C LEU A 291 8.93 3.87 -11.31
N ALA A 292 8.78 3.13 -12.41
CA ALA A 292 7.76 3.38 -13.42
C ALA A 292 6.33 3.18 -12.89
N LEU A 293 6.14 2.26 -11.92
CA LEU A 293 4.85 2.00 -11.29
C LEU A 293 4.48 3.07 -10.25
N LYS A 294 5.44 3.72 -9.62
CA LYS A 294 5.23 4.72 -8.56
C LYS A 294 5.10 6.13 -9.08
#